data_d56139fa8be2d8000d25a87efcf21206
#
_entry.id   d56139fa8be2d8000d25a87efcf21206
#
_cell.length_a   1.000
_cell.length_b   1.000
_cell.length_c   1.000
_cell.angle_alpha   90.00
_cell.angle_beta   90.00
_cell.angle_gamma   90.00
#
_symmetry.space_group_name_H-M   'P 1'
#
loop_
_entity.id
_entity.type
_entity.pdbx_description
1 polymer ?
#
loop_
_entity_poly.entity_id
_entity_poly.type
_entity_poly.pdbx_seq_one_letter_code
_entity_poly.pdbx_strand_id
1 'polypeptide(L)'
;MPVMSLRLSDKELKRFKALAKSEDKEQSKEIRELLADGLKYKMILRYKEGKVSIGILSKMLEINIGDALDLLASFGIPLSVTYDDYLLSRETAKKFIH
;
A
#
# COMPACT_ATOMS: atom_id res chain seq x y z
N MET A 1 -21.61 -3.40 9.41
CA MET A 1 -20.19 -3.51 9.05
C MET A 1 -19.66 -4.90 9.33
N PRO A 2 -18.90 -5.49 8.41
CA PRO A 2 -18.25 -6.75 8.72
C PRO A 2 -17.22 -6.56 9.84
N VAL A 3 -17.12 -7.54 10.71
CA VAL A 3 -16.20 -7.52 11.85
C VAL A 3 -15.20 -8.67 11.69
N MET A 4 -13.94 -8.36 11.86
CA MET A 4 -12.89 -9.36 11.90
C MET A 4 -12.32 -9.45 13.30
N SER A 5 -12.18 -10.66 13.82
CA SER A 5 -11.52 -10.89 15.10
C SER A 5 -10.09 -11.36 14.86
N LEU A 6 -9.16 -10.79 15.60
CA LEU A 6 -7.74 -11.10 15.46
C LEU A 6 -7.15 -11.37 16.83
N ARG A 7 -6.40 -12.49 16.94
CA ARG A 7 -5.68 -12.80 18.17
C ARG A 7 -4.23 -12.33 18.02
N LEU A 8 -3.79 -11.57 19.02
CA LEU A 8 -2.41 -11.11 19.10
C LEU A 8 -1.74 -11.77 20.30
N SER A 9 -0.46 -12.08 20.17
CA SER A 9 0.34 -12.57 21.28
C SER A 9 0.55 -11.43 22.28
N ASP A 10 0.90 -11.79 23.52
CA ASP A 10 1.18 -10.79 24.56
C ASP A 10 2.32 -9.86 24.12
N LYS A 11 3.33 -10.39 23.45
CA LYS A 11 4.45 -9.60 22.96
C LYS A 11 4.00 -8.60 21.89
N GLU A 12 3.20 -9.04 20.94
CA GLU A 12 2.65 -8.17 19.89
C GLU A 12 1.78 -7.07 20.50
N LEU A 13 0.89 -7.44 21.41
CA LEU A 13 0.02 -6.48 22.06
C LEU A 13 0.79 -5.43 22.84
N LYS A 14 1.83 -5.83 23.56
CA LYS A 14 2.69 -4.89 24.29
C LYS A 14 3.37 -3.89 23.37
N ARG A 15 3.86 -4.36 22.21
CA ARG A 15 4.48 -3.50 21.21
C ARG A 15 3.51 -2.45 20.67
N PHE A 16 2.30 -2.88 20.35
CA PHE A 16 1.28 -1.98 19.80
C PHE A 16 0.80 -0.98 20.84
N LYS A 17 0.63 -1.41 22.09
CA LYS A 17 0.30 -0.52 23.21
C LYS A 17 1.38 0.53 23.44
N ALA A 18 2.64 0.11 23.40
CA ALA A 18 3.78 1.02 23.58
C ALA A 18 3.83 2.07 22.47
N LEU A 19 3.60 1.64 21.23
CA LEU A 19 3.57 2.56 20.08
C LEU A 19 2.41 3.54 20.18
N ALA A 20 1.21 3.04 20.48
CA ALA A 20 0.03 3.89 20.65
C ALA A 20 0.24 4.94 21.73
N LYS A 21 0.83 4.54 22.85
CA LYS A 21 1.13 5.44 23.95
C LYS A 21 2.17 6.51 23.54
N SER A 22 3.20 6.12 22.80
CA SER A 22 4.22 7.06 22.32
C SER A 22 3.68 8.10 21.37
N GLU A 23 2.63 7.74 20.59
CA GLU A 23 1.99 8.65 19.64
C GLU A 23 0.75 9.32 20.21
N ASP A 24 0.42 9.07 21.49
CA ASP A 24 -0.76 9.59 22.16
C ASP A 24 -2.06 9.28 21.41
N LYS A 25 -2.20 8.01 21.00
CA LYS A 25 -3.36 7.51 20.25
C LYS A 25 -4.02 6.37 20.97
N GLU A 26 -5.31 6.19 20.69
CA GLU A 26 -6.03 5.01 21.14
C GLU A 26 -5.46 3.75 20.48
N GLN A 27 -5.42 2.66 21.23
CA GLN A 27 -4.87 1.39 20.78
C GLN A 27 -5.54 0.87 19.49
N SER A 28 -6.88 0.92 19.43
CA SER A 28 -7.60 0.44 18.25
C SER A 28 -7.32 1.30 17.02
N LYS A 29 -7.17 2.61 17.21
CA LYS A 29 -6.81 3.52 16.12
C LYS A 29 -5.41 3.24 15.60
N GLU A 30 -4.45 3.03 16.50
CA GLU A 30 -3.08 2.69 16.13
C GLU A 30 -3.03 1.39 15.34
N ILE A 31 -3.77 0.37 15.77
CA ILE A 31 -3.82 -0.92 15.06
C ILE A 31 -4.38 -0.74 13.65
N ARG A 32 -5.42 0.08 13.49
CA ARG A 32 -5.99 0.36 12.16
C ARG A 32 -4.97 1.06 11.25
N GLU A 33 -4.26 2.03 11.78
CA GLU A 33 -3.21 2.71 11.03
C GLU A 33 -2.09 1.75 10.62
N LEU A 34 -1.68 0.87 11.55
CA LEU A 34 -0.67 -0.14 11.26
C LEU A 34 -1.12 -1.12 10.18
N LEU A 35 -2.39 -1.52 10.18
CA LEU A 35 -2.94 -2.37 9.14
C LEU A 35 -2.92 -1.67 7.78
N ALA A 36 -3.31 -0.41 7.74
CA ALA A 36 -3.27 0.37 6.50
C ALA A 36 -1.84 0.55 6.00
N ASP A 37 -0.92 0.86 6.89
CA ASP A 37 0.50 1.00 6.55
C ASP A 37 1.10 -0.32 6.10
N GLY A 38 0.72 -1.42 6.76
CA GLY A 38 1.15 -2.77 6.39
C GLY A 38 0.67 -3.16 4.99
N LEU A 39 -0.55 -2.79 4.64
CA LEU A 39 -1.08 -3.04 3.29
C LEU A 39 -0.27 -2.27 2.24
N LYS A 40 0.01 -0.99 2.49
CA LYS A 40 0.85 -0.19 1.60
C LYS A 40 2.21 -0.83 1.40
N TYR A 41 2.87 -1.20 2.50
CA TYR A 41 4.19 -1.80 2.47
C TYR A 41 4.19 -3.10 1.68
N LYS A 42 3.21 -3.96 1.93
CA LYS A 42 3.09 -5.24 1.24
C LYS A 42 2.89 -5.06 -0.27
N MET A 43 2.06 -4.11 -0.66
CA MET A 43 1.83 -3.83 -2.08
C MET A 43 3.07 -3.26 -2.76
N ILE A 44 3.83 -2.43 -2.04
CA ILE A 44 5.10 -1.90 -2.54
C ILE A 44 6.11 -3.03 -2.78
N LEU A 45 6.21 -3.97 -1.83
CA LEU A 45 7.08 -5.13 -1.97
C LEU A 45 6.68 -6.00 -3.17
N ARG A 46 5.39 -6.23 -3.36
CA ARG A 46 4.89 -7.01 -4.49
C ARG A 46 5.18 -6.34 -5.82
N TYR A 47 5.06 -5.03 -5.87
CA TYR A 47 5.44 -4.26 -7.05
C TYR A 47 6.93 -4.40 -7.34
N LYS A 48 7.76 -4.26 -6.32
CA LYS A 48 9.22 -4.42 -6.43
C LYS A 48 9.61 -5.80 -6.94
N GLU A 49 8.87 -6.83 -6.52
CA GLU A 49 9.07 -8.21 -6.96
C GLU A 49 8.48 -8.50 -8.34
N GLY A 50 7.81 -7.55 -8.95
CA GLY A 50 7.17 -7.73 -10.24
C GLY A 50 5.88 -8.52 -10.22
N LYS A 51 5.29 -8.72 -9.04
CA LYS A 51 4.07 -9.53 -8.88
C LYS A 51 2.78 -8.75 -9.12
N VAL A 52 2.83 -7.45 -9.02
CA VAL A 52 1.67 -6.58 -9.29
C VAL A 52 2.09 -5.40 -10.14
N SER A 53 1.17 -4.91 -10.97
CA SER A 53 1.38 -3.71 -11.77
C SER A 53 1.08 -2.47 -10.94
N ILE A 54 1.49 -1.31 -11.46
CA ILE A 54 1.15 -0.03 -10.83
C ILE A 54 -0.36 0.18 -10.78
N GLY A 55 -1.08 -0.30 -11.78
CA GLY A 55 -2.54 -0.21 -11.82
C GLY A 55 -3.19 -1.04 -10.71
N ILE A 56 -2.70 -2.26 -10.48
CA ILE A 56 -3.20 -3.13 -9.41
C ILE A 56 -2.88 -2.52 -8.05
N LEU A 57 -1.66 -2.01 -7.86
CA LEU A 57 -1.26 -1.35 -6.62
C LEU A 57 -2.17 -0.16 -6.32
N SER A 58 -2.41 0.70 -7.31
CA SER A 58 -3.28 1.86 -7.17
C SER A 58 -4.69 1.47 -6.77
N LYS A 59 -5.23 0.44 -7.43
CA LYS A 59 -6.58 -0.06 -7.16
C LYS A 59 -6.70 -0.63 -5.75
N MET A 60 -5.72 -1.44 -5.33
CA MET A 60 -5.72 -2.03 -3.99
C MET A 60 -5.62 -1.00 -2.88
N LEU A 61 -4.88 0.07 -3.11
CA LEU A 61 -4.71 1.14 -2.12
C LEU A 61 -5.74 2.26 -2.26
N GLU A 62 -6.65 2.14 -3.24
CA GLU A 62 -7.69 3.14 -3.52
C GLU A 62 -7.12 4.55 -3.73
N ILE A 63 -6.02 4.62 -4.47
CA ILE A 63 -5.35 5.87 -4.82
C ILE A 63 -5.21 5.95 -6.34
N ASN A 64 -4.99 7.15 -6.86
CA ASN A 64 -4.73 7.30 -8.28
C ASN A 64 -3.30 6.92 -8.63
N ILE A 65 -3.01 6.76 -9.91
CA ILE A 65 -1.68 6.33 -10.37
C ILE A 65 -0.60 7.35 -10.00
N GLY A 66 -0.91 8.64 -10.07
CA GLY A 66 0.02 9.69 -9.67
C GLY A 66 0.45 9.56 -8.21
N ASP A 67 -0.51 9.33 -7.33
CA ASP A 67 -0.24 9.12 -5.89
C ASP A 67 0.56 7.82 -5.68
N ALA A 68 0.26 6.78 -6.46
CA ALA A 68 1.00 5.53 -6.38
C ALA A 68 2.47 5.71 -6.79
N LEU A 69 2.71 6.48 -7.84
CA LEU A 69 4.07 6.81 -8.28
C LEU A 69 4.82 7.61 -7.21
N ASP A 70 4.15 8.58 -6.60
CA ASP A 70 4.73 9.38 -5.51
C ASP A 70 5.06 8.50 -4.30
N LEU A 71 4.17 7.56 -3.98
CA LEU A 71 4.39 6.61 -2.90
C LEU A 71 5.63 5.75 -3.14
N LEU A 72 5.75 5.19 -4.33
CA LEU A 72 6.92 4.39 -4.71
C LEU A 72 8.20 5.22 -4.65
N ALA A 73 8.16 6.44 -5.14
CA ALA A 73 9.29 7.35 -5.09
C ALA A 73 9.71 7.66 -3.66
N SER A 74 8.73 7.86 -2.75
CA SER A 74 9.00 8.15 -1.34
C SER A 74 9.71 6.99 -0.63
N PHE A 75 9.52 5.76 -1.11
CA PHE A 75 10.22 4.58 -0.61
C PHE A 75 11.53 4.30 -1.36
N GLY A 76 11.93 5.19 -2.26
CA GLY A 76 13.17 5.03 -3.01
C GLY A 76 13.15 3.89 -4.01
N ILE A 77 11.97 3.46 -4.43
CA ILE A 77 11.84 2.38 -5.40
C ILE A 77 11.91 2.96 -6.80
N PRO A 78 12.89 2.55 -7.61
CA PRO A 78 12.93 3.00 -8.99
C PRO A 78 11.71 2.50 -9.73
N LEU A 79 11.10 3.37 -10.51
CA LEU A 79 10.00 2.98 -11.37
C LEU A 79 10.55 2.01 -12.39
N SER A 80 10.06 0.78 -12.36
CA SER A 80 10.41 -0.22 -13.36
C SER A 80 9.61 -0.06 -14.63
N VAL A 81 8.97 1.09 -14.79
CA VAL A 81 8.24 1.42 -15.99
C VAL A 81 9.25 1.85 -17.04
N THR A 82 9.52 0.95 -17.97
CA THR A 82 10.31 1.31 -19.14
C THR A 82 9.47 2.22 -20.05
N TYR A 83 10.12 2.92 -20.96
CA TYR A 83 9.40 3.74 -21.93
C TYR A 83 8.38 2.90 -22.70
N ASP A 84 8.71 1.65 -23.00
CA ASP A 84 7.83 0.73 -23.71
C ASP A 84 6.60 0.39 -22.86
N ASP A 85 6.78 0.15 -21.57
CA ASP A 85 5.66 -0.11 -20.65
C ASP A 85 4.73 1.11 -20.55
N TYR A 86 5.31 2.30 -20.53
CA TYR A 86 4.53 3.53 -20.54
C TYR A 86 3.70 3.66 -21.80
N LEU A 87 4.29 3.37 -22.95
CA LEU A 87 3.56 3.40 -24.23
C LEU A 87 2.45 2.36 -24.27
N LEU A 88 2.72 1.15 -23.80
CA LEU A 88 1.72 0.09 -23.72
C LEU A 88 0.56 0.48 -22.83
N SER A 89 0.82 1.02 -21.66
CA SER A 89 -0.22 1.50 -20.75
C SER A 89 -1.05 2.61 -21.39
N ARG A 90 -0.41 3.50 -22.11
CA ARG A 90 -1.07 4.60 -22.81
C ARG A 90 -1.95 4.09 -23.93
N GLU A 91 -1.49 3.13 -24.71
CA GLU A 91 -2.27 2.51 -25.78
C GLU A 91 -3.45 1.72 -25.22
N THR A 92 -3.22 0.98 -24.14
CA THR A 92 -4.30 0.24 -23.47
C THR A 92 -5.35 1.20 -22.94
N ALA A 93 -4.96 2.30 -22.33
CA ALA A 93 -5.89 3.33 -21.86
C ALA A 93 -6.69 3.92 -23.02
N LYS A 94 -6.06 4.19 -24.15
CA LYS A 94 -6.74 4.69 -25.34
C LYS A 94 -7.75 3.69 -25.87
N LYS A 95 -7.44 2.40 -25.85
CA LYS A 95 -8.37 1.35 -26.29
C LYS A 95 -9.60 1.27 -25.40
N PHE A 96 -9.46 1.52 -24.13
CA PHE A 96 -10.57 1.48 -23.16
C PHE A 96 -11.39 2.76 -23.12
N ILE A 97 -10.83 3.88 -23.58
CA ILE A 97 -11.50 5.17 -23.59
C ILE A 97 -12.37 5.34 -24.87
N HIS A 98 -12.08 4.57 -25.88
CA HIS A 98 -12.88 4.55 -27.11
C HIS A 98 -14.04 3.53 -26.98
#